data_1f6d53a2232d309de7c7cd69dff84adb
#
_entry.id   1f6d53a2232d309de7c7cd69dff84adb
#
_cell.length_a   1.000
_cell.length_b   1.000
_cell.length_c   1.000
_cell.angle_alpha   90.00
_cell.angle_beta   90.00
_cell.angle_gamma   90.00
#
_symmetry.space_group_name_H-M   'P 1'
#
loop_
_entity.id
_entity.type
_entity.pdbx_description
1 polymer ?
#
loop_
_entity_poly.entity_id
_entity_poly.type
_entity_poly.pdbx_seq_one_letter_code
_entity_poly.pdbx_strand_id
1 'polypeptide(L)'
;MTARPGAIGLLASALALGLALAASGQPDTSAGARVFRDNCAVCHGATGDGQGMAAHHFKSPPRDLTKGRFKFRSTASGQIPTDADLVRTIVRGIPSTGMVPQNHLSDDEIQAVIAFVKSLSPRFADAKDPRVLAMPAVPPVTPEAVARGARVYVKGECAECHGKEARGDGPSAKDLSVRPPDLTRRPFKSGPTASDIVRTLLTGLDGTPMPSYYQVLEDDELWDLAYWLDSRAGLPETTDDERAGWHVVRMHQRRVR
;
A
#
# COMPACT_ATOMS: atom_id res chain seq x y z
N MET A 1 -67.07 -69.09 -6.85
CA MET A 1 -67.51 -67.70 -6.63
C MET A 1 -66.30 -66.96 -6.18
N THR A 2 -65.70 -66.21 -7.07
CA THR A 2 -64.35 -65.59 -6.87
C THR A 2 -64.50 -64.09 -6.68
N ALA A 3 -64.08 -63.61 -5.56
CA ALA A 3 -64.00 -62.18 -5.31
C ALA A 3 -62.57 -61.69 -5.61
N ARG A 4 -62.42 -60.66 -6.45
CA ARG A 4 -61.18 -59.99 -6.74
C ARG A 4 -61.01 -58.83 -5.73
N PRO A 5 -59.80 -58.56 -5.19
CA PRO A 5 -59.53 -57.36 -4.44
C PRO A 5 -59.04 -56.22 -5.36
N GLY A 6 -59.55 -55.02 -5.11
CA GLY A 6 -59.22 -53.81 -5.83
C GLY A 6 -57.83 -53.29 -5.47
N ALA A 7 -57.16 -52.77 -6.49
CA ALA A 7 -55.87 -52.11 -6.37
C ALA A 7 -56.06 -50.63 -5.90
N ILE A 8 -55.46 -50.29 -4.77
CA ILE A 8 -55.36 -48.92 -4.26
C ILE A 8 -54.07 -48.30 -4.83
N GLY A 9 -54.26 -47.38 -5.76
CA GLY A 9 -53.15 -46.58 -6.30
C GLY A 9 -52.60 -45.56 -5.31
N LEU A 10 -51.39 -45.71 -4.87
CA LEU A 10 -50.63 -44.72 -4.10
C LEU A 10 -50.01 -43.72 -5.09
N LEU A 11 -50.57 -42.50 -5.10
CA LEU A 11 -49.96 -41.31 -5.72
C LEU A 11 -48.83 -40.82 -4.83
N ALA A 12 -47.60 -41.12 -5.24
CA ALA A 12 -46.41 -40.54 -4.62
C ALA A 12 -46.16 -39.14 -5.18
N SER A 13 -46.53 -38.12 -4.42
CA SER A 13 -46.17 -36.74 -4.73
C SER A 13 -44.71 -36.51 -4.41
N ALA A 14 -43.86 -36.47 -5.42
CA ALA A 14 -42.43 -36.09 -5.29
C ALA A 14 -42.37 -34.57 -5.07
N LEU A 15 -42.15 -34.13 -3.85
CA LEU A 15 -41.84 -32.77 -3.48
C LEU A 15 -40.37 -32.52 -3.88
N ALA A 16 -40.13 -31.90 -5.03
CA ALA A 16 -38.81 -31.43 -5.43
C ALA A 16 -38.42 -30.23 -4.59
N LEU A 17 -37.63 -30.45 -3.54
CA LEU A 17 -37.01 -29.41 -2.75
C LEU A 17 -35.87 -28.80 -3.58
N GLY A 18 -36.15 -27.70 -4.27
CA GLY A 18 -35.13 -26.89 -4.95
C GLY A 18 -34.19 -26.27 -3.95
N LEU A 19 -33.03 -26.87 -3.72
CA LEU A 19 -31.89 -26.18 -3.07
C LEU A 19 -31.42 -25.07 -4.01
N ALA A 20 -31.85 -23.86 -3.73
CA ALA A 20 -31.20 -22.67 -4.25
C ALA A 20 -29.81 -22.61 -3.60
N LEU A 21 -28.76 -23.05 -4.30
CA LEU A 21 -27.39 -22.72 -3.93
C LEU A 21 -27.28 -21.21 -4.03
N ALA A 22 -27.28 -20.55 -2.88
CA ALA A 22 -26.77 -19.19 -2.75
C ALA A 22 -25.33 -19.24 -3.22
N ALA A 23 -25.07 -18.77 -4.45
CA ALA A 23 -23.72 -18.53 -4.92
C ALA A 23 -23.12 -17.50 -3.94
N SER A 24 -22.25 -17.99 -3.05
CA SER A 24 -21.38 -17.12 -2.25
C SER A 24 -20.57 -16.32 -3.26
N GLY A 25 -20.96 -15.05 -3.48
CA GLY A 25 -20.33 -14.16 -4.44
C GLY A 25 -18.90 -13.87 -4.00
N GLN A 26 -17.98 -14.77 -4.28
CA GLN A 26 -16.57 -14.42 -4.28
C GLN A 26 -16.36 -13.39 -5.40
N PRO A 27 -15.66 -12.29 -5.13
CA PRO A 27 -15.39 -11.29 -6.15
C PRO A 27 -14.72 -11.98 -7.36
N ASP A 28 -15.22 -11.70 -8.56
CA ASP A 28 -14.60 -12.19 -9.80
C ASP A 28 -13.20 -11.58 -9.93
N THR A 29 -12.19 -12.35 -9.53
CA THR A 29 -10.80 -11.92 -9.63
C THR A 29 -10.21 -12.11 -11.03
N SER A 30 -10.95 -12.65 -11.99
CA SER A 30 -10.47 -12.92 -13.34
C SER A 30 -10.10 -11.64 -14.10
N ALA A 31 -10.91 -10.58 -14.00
CA ALA A 31 -10.60 -9.29 -14.56
C ALA A 31 -9.37 -8.68 -13.90
N GLY A 32 -9.29 -8.72 -12.57
CA GLY A 32 -8.14 -8.24 -11.80
C GLY A 32 -6.86 -9.00 -12.10
N ALA A 33 -6.95 -10.31 -12.30
CA ALA A 33 -5.81 -11.13 -12.70
C ALA A 33 -5.26 -10.74 -14.08
N ARG A 34 -6.12 -10.37 -15.03
CA ARG A 34 -5.69 -9.84 -16.34
C ARG A 34 -4.97 -8.50 -16.18
N VAL A 35 -5.58 -7.53 -15.48
CA VAL A 35 -4.97 -6.23 -15.23
C VAL A 35 -3.62 -6.39 -14.52
N PHE A 36 -3.54 -7.27 -13.52
CA PHE A 36 -2.30 -7.53 -12.79
C PHE A 36 -1.21 -8.11 -13.68
N ARG A 37 -1.54 -9.13 -14.49
CA ARG A 37 -0.59 -9.72 -15.43
C ARG A 37 -0.01 -8.70 -16.41
N ASP A 38 -0.87 -7.82 -16.92
CA ASP A 38 -0.51 -6.92 -18.00
C ASP A 38 0.22 -5.65 -17.49
N ASN A 39 0.02 -5.24 -16.23
CA ASN A 39 0.56 -3.99 -15.67
C ASN A 39 1.50 -4.18 -14.47
N CYS A 40 1.41 -5.29 -13.74
CA CYS A 40 2.05 -5.44 -12.43
C CYS A 40 3.05 -6.60 -12.38
N ALA A 41 2.73 -7.73 -13.06
CA ALA A 41 3.47 -8.98 -12.92
C ALA A 41 4.94 -8.88 -13.37
N VAL A 42 5.26 -7.99 -14.31
CA VAL A 42 6.65 -7.79 -14.76
C VAL A 42 7.58 -7.44 -13.60
N CYS A 43 7.08 -6.75 -12.58
CA CYS A 43 7.82 -6.40 -11.37
C CYS A 43 7.44 -7.30 -10.18
N HIS A 44 6.13 -7.50 -9.96
CA HIS A 44 5.63 -8.19 -8.77
C HIS A 44 5.59 -9.72 -8.88
N GLY A 45 5.93 -10.30 -10.05
CA GLY A 45 5.81 -11.74 -10.31
C GLY A 45 4.37 -12.16 -10.65
N ALA A 46 4.22 -13.23 -11.37
CA ALA A 46 2.90 -13.74 -11.78
C ALA A 46 2.03 -14.14 -10.58
N THR A 47 2.66 -14.57 -9.49
CA THR A 47 2.03 -14.95 -8.21
C THR A 47 2.01 -13.83 -7.18
N GLY A 48 2.55 -12.64 -7.51
CA GLY A 48 2.64 -11.51 -6.58
C GLY A 48 3.75 -11.64 -5.53
N ASP A 49 4.70 -12.54 -5.72
CA ASP A 49 5.80 -12.86 -4.79
C ASP A 49 6.96 -11.84 -4.81
N GLY A 50 6.87 -10.82 -5.66
CA GLY A 50 7.92 -9.82 -5.82
C GLY A 50 9.08 -10.26 -6.72
N GLN A 51 9.00 -11.41 -7.38
CA GLN A 51 10.05 -12.01 -8.20
C GLN A 51 9.80 -11.87 -9.71
N GLY A 52 9.20 -10.75 -10.13
CA GLY A 52 9.00 -10.46 -11.55
C GLY A 52 10.32 -10.30 -12.30
N MET A 53 10.29 -10.46 -13.64
CA MET A 53 11.47 -10.37 -14.49
C MET A 53 12.29 -9.08 -14.29
N ALA A 54 11.61 -7.97 -14.02
CA ALA A 54 12.26 -6.69 -13.80
C ALA A 54 12.71 -6.45 -12.33
N ALA A 55 12.37 -7.34 -11.40
CA ALA A 55 12.60 -7.12 -9.97
C ALA A 55 14.07 -6.84 -9.60
N HIS A 56 15.00 -7.55 -10.25
CA HIS A 56 16.42 -7.44 -9.99
C HIS A 56 17.07 -6.11 -10.44
N HIS A 57 16.37 -5.32 -11.26
CA HIS A 57 16.86 -4.01 -11.70
C HIS A 57 16.65 -2.89 -10.65
N PHE A 58 15.87 -3.15 -9.60
CA PHE A 58 15.50 -2.12 -8.64
C PHE A 58 16.26 -2.24 -7.33
N LYS A 59 16.88 -1.14 -6.87
CA LYS A 59 17.50 -1.06 -5.53
C LYS A 59 16.50 -1.31 -4.41
N SER A 60 15.23 -0.87 -4.61
CA SER A 60 14.11 -1.21 -3.73
C SER A 60 13.31 -2.32 -4.42
N PRO A 61 13.44 -3.58 -3.99
CA PRO A 61 12.76 -4.68 -4.66
C PRO A 61 11.22 -4.51 -4.59
N PRO A 62 10.49 -4.98 -5.61
CA PRO A 62 9.05 -5.01 -5.58
C PRO A 62 8.53 -5.75 -4.34
N ARG A 63 7.38 -5.30 -3.84
CA ARG A 63 6.76 -5.91 -2.67
C ARG A 63 6.29 -7.33 -2.98
N ASP A 64 6.61 -8.28 -2.11
CA ASP A 64 5.93 -9.56 -2.02
C ASP A 64 4.52 -9.33 -1.46
N LEU A 65 3.53 -9.40 -2.33
CA LEU A 65 2.12 -9.13 -2.02
C LEU A 65 1.49 -10.30 -1.26
N THR A 66 2.06 -11.50 -1.40
CA THR A 66 1.57 -12.71 -0.71
C THR A 66 1.73 -12.62 0.80
N LYS A 67 2.66 -11.80 1.28
CA LYS A 67 2.88 -11.56 2.72
C LYS A 67 1.82 -10.64 3.34
N GLY A 68 1.01 -9.94 2.54
CA GLY A 68 0.00 -9.02 3.06
C GLY A 68 0.55 -7.90 3.95
N ARG A 69 1.81 -7.48 3.73
CA ARG A 69 2.46 -6.40 4.48
C ARG A 69 2.69 -5.21 3.56
N PHE A 70 2.10 -4.08 3.88
CA PHE A 70 2.15 -2.89 3.06
C PHE A 70 2.73 -1.70 3.85
N LYS A 71 3.64 -0.94 3.22
CA LYS A 71 4.31 0.19 3.86
C LYS A 71 3.38 1.39 4.03
N PHE A 72 2.68 1.76 2.94
CA PHE A 72 1.90 3.00 2.87
C PHE A 72 0.43 2.69 3.09
N ARG A 73 -0.06 3.01 4.28
CA ARG A 73 -1.42 2.73 4.71
C ARG A 73 -1.92 3.81 5.67
N SER A 74 -3.18 3.78 5.98
CA SER A 74 -3.83 4.62 6.99
C SER A 74 -4.21 3.84 8.26
N THR A 75 -3.98 2.52 8.25
CA THR A 75 -4.31 1.62 9.35
C THR A 75 -3.17 1.50 10.35
N ALA A 76 -3.46 1.05 11.55
CA ALA A 76 -2.48 0.85 12.61
C ALA A 76 -1.37 -0.13 12.19
N SER A 77 -0.19 -0.01 12.82
CA SER A 77 0.96 -0.88 12.54
C SER A 77 0.59 -2.35 12.64
N GLY A 78 1.08 -3.14 11.69
CA GLY A 78 0.80 -4.58 11.60
C GLY A 78 -0.53 -4.94 10.93
N GLN A 79 -1.41 -3.98 10.66
CA GLN A 79 -2.69 -4.23 10.00
C GLN A 79 -2.61 -4.14 8.48
N ILE A 80 -3.60 -4.73 7.80
CA ILE A 80 -3.73 -4.60 6.35
C ILE A 80 -4.12 -3.17 5.95
N PRO A 81 -3.78 -2.72 4.73
CA PRO A 81 -4.23 -1.43 4.22
C PRO A 81 -5.73 -1.43 3.93
N THR A 82 -6.33 -0.24 3.88
CA THR A 82 -7.65 -0.04 3.29
C THR A 82 -7.60 -0.09 1.77
N ASP A 83 -8.76 -0.25 1.11
CA ASP A 83 -8.83 -0.15 -0.35
C ASP A 83 -8.39 1.23 -0.84
N ALA A 84 -8.73 2.30 -0.11
CA ALA A 84 -8.26 3.65 -0.42
C ALA A 84 -6.73 3.81 -0.36
N ASP A 85 -6.05 3.08 0.54
CA ASP A 85 -4.59 3.05 0.59
C ASP A 85 -3.99 2.36 -0.63
N LEU A 86 -4.61 1.26 -1.08
CA LEU A 86 -4.20 0.53 -2.27
C LEU A 86 -4.44 1.36 -3.54
N VAL A 87 -5.62 1.99 -3.68
CA VAL A 87 -5.93 2.94 -4.76
C VAL A 87 -4.85 4.03 -4.83
N ARG A 88 -4.59 4.68 -3.70
CA ARG A 88 -3.59 5.76 -3.63
C ARG A 88 -2.22 5.30 -4.11
N THR A 89 -1.77 4.12 -3.66
CA THR A 89 -0.47 3.56 -4.02
C THR A 89 -0.41 3.16 -5.49
N ILE A 90 -1.44 2.54 -6.02
CA ILE A 90 -1.50 2.10 -7.43
C ILE A 90 -1.55 3.32 -8.36
N VAL A 91 -2.45 4.27 -8.10
CA VAL A 91 -2.66 5.43 -8.97
C VAL A 91 -1.45 6.37 -8.97
N ARG A 92 -0.88 6.64 -7.78
CA ARG A 92 0.25 7.59 -7.64
C ARG A 92 1.61 6.95 -7.89
N GLY A 93 1.71 5.62 -7.81
CA GLY A 93 3.00 4.96 -7.72
C GLY A 93 3.72 5.28 -6.41
N ILE A 94 5.00 4.92 -6.34
CA ILE A 94 5.87 5.23 -5.21
C ILE A 94 7.08 5.97 -5.76
N PRO A 95 7.23 7.27 -5.48
CA PRO A 95 8.33 8.09 -5.98
C PRO A 95 9.70 7.48 -5.68
N SER A 96 10.66 7.69 -6.57
CA SER A 96 12.04 7.20 -6.46
C SER A 96 12.13 5.66 -6.33
N THR A 97 11.15 4.94 -6.90
CA THR A 97 11.14 3.47 -7.01
C THR A 97 10.65 3.04 -8.39
N GLY A 98 10.77 1.72 -8.68
CA GLY A 98 10.19 1.14 -9.89
C GLY A 98 8.65 1.05 -9.90
N MET A 99 7.97 1.39 -8.80
CA MET A 99 6.51 1.39 -8.74
C MET A 99 5.97 2.67 -9.40
N VAL A 100 5.81 2.63 -10.71
CA VAL A 100 5.31 3.77 -11.50
C VAL A 100 3.81 3.99 -11.31
N PRO A 101 3.31 5.23 -11.51
CA PRO A 101 1.87 5.53 -11.48
C PRO A 101 1.08 4.71 -12.50
N GLN A 102 -0.04 4.13 -12.07
CA GLN A 102 -0.98 3.40 -12.93
C GLN A 102 -2.26 4.21 -13.19
N ASN A 103 -2.10 5.51 -13.38
CA ASN A 103 -3.21 6.47 -13.58
C ASN A 103 -3.87 6.40 -14.96
N HIS A 104 -3.44 5.46 -15.81
CA HIS A 104 -4.05 5.14 -17.09
C HIS A 104 -5.15 4.08 -16.98
N LEU A 105 -5.19 3.35 -15.85
CA LEU A 105 -6.24 2.37 -15.59
C LEU A 105 -7.56 3.09 -15.23
N SER A 106 -8.67 2.51 -15.68
CA SER A 106 -10.00 2.96 -15.26
C SER A 106 -10.27 2.61 -13.80
N ASP A 107 -11.26 3.25 -13.20
CA ASP A 107 -11.66 2.96 -11.82
C ASP A 107 -12.07 1.49 -11.64
N ASP A 108 -12.77 0.91 -12.62
CA ASP A 108 -13.17 -0.50 -12.59
C ASP A 108 -11.95 -1.44 -12.63
N GLU A 109 -10.94 -1.14 -13.46
CA GLU A 109 -9.70 -1.90 -13.52
C GLU A 109 -8.90 -1.78 -12.23
N ILE A 110 -8.89 -0.60 -11.61
CA ILE A 110 -8.25 -0.38 -10.30
C ILE A 110 -8.95 -1.21 -9.22
N GLN A 111 -10.29 -1.20 -9.15
CA GLN A 111 -11.02 -2.02 -8.19
C GLN A 111 -10.83 -3.51 -8.43
N ALA A 112 -10.84 -3.95 -9.70
CA ALA A 112 -10.61 -5.34 -10.06
C ALA A 112 -9.20 -5.81 -9.65
N VAL A 113 -8.15 -5.03 -9.92
CA VAL A 113 -6.79 -5.39 -9.54
C VAL A 113 -6.57 -5.35 -8.03
N ILE A 114 -7.24 -4.47 -7.31
CA ILE A 114 -7.23 -4.46 -5.83
C ILE A 114 -7.83 -5.75 -5.29
N ALA A 115 -8.98 -6.18 -5.81
CA ALA A 115 -9.61 -7.44 -5.40
C ALA A 115 -8.66 -8.63 -5.65
N PHE A 116 -7.98 -8.66 -6.79
CA PHE A 116 -6.96 -9.67 -7.08
C PHE A 116 -5.77 -9.60 -6.11
N VAL A 117 -5.20 -8.43 -5.87
CA VAL A 117 -4.08 -8.24 -4.92
C VAL A 117 -4.46 -8.71 -3.52
N LYS A 118 -5.69 -8.43 -3.08
CA LYS A 118 -6.19 -8.89 -1.78
C LYS A 118 -6.31 -10.43 -1.73
N SER A 119 -6.67 -11.08 -2.82
CA SER A 119 -6.75 -12.54 -2.89
C SER A 119 -5.40 -13.25 -2.80
N LEU A 120 -4.29 -12.54 -3.06
CA LEU A 120 -2.94 -13.13 -2.99
C LEU A 120 -2.47 -13.43 -1.55
N SER A 121 -3.12 -12.86 -0.53
CA SER A 121 -2.71 -13.07 0.85
C SER A 121 -3.89 -13.40 1.77
N PRO A 122 -3.82 -14.49 2.55
CA PRO A 122 -4.88 -14.85 3.50
C PRO A 122 -5.11 -13.78 4.56
N ARG A 123 -4.14 -12.90 4.81
CA ARG A 123 -4.29 -11.82 5.78
C ARG A 123 -5.47 -10.88 5.48
N PHE A 124 -5.87 -10.75 4.22
CA PHE A 124 -7.05 -9.96 3.87
C PHE A 124 -8.36 -10.67 4.21
N ALA A 125 -8.40 -12.00 4.08
CA ALA A 125 -9.57 -12.80 4.45
C ALA A 125 -9.73 -12.89 5.98
N ASP A 126 -8.60 -12.98 6.70
CA ASP A 126 -8.57 -13.15 8.16
C ASP A 126 -8.75 -11.80 8.91
N ALA A 127 -8.57 -10.68 8.23
CA ALA A 127 -8.63 -9.37 8.87
C ALA A 127 -10.08 -9.00 9.21
N LYS A 128 -10.28 -8.69 10.48
CA LYS A 128 -11.47 -7.97 10.95
C LYS A 128 -11.16 -6.48 10.85
N ASP A 129 -12.14 -5.68 10.51
CA ASP A 129 -12.12 -4.21 10.37
C ASP A 129 -10.80 -3.52 10.80
N PRO A 130 -9.89 -3.25 9.86
CA PRO A 130 -8.61 -2.66 10.21
C PRO A 130 -8.83 -1.27 10.81
N ARG A 131 -8.20 -0.99 11.95
CA ARG A 131 -8.33 0.30 12.63
C ARG A 131 -7.61 1.38 11.83
N VAL A 132 -8.36 2.23 11.18
CA VAL A 132 -7.86 3.46 10.55
C VAL A 132 -7.48 4.46 11.64
N LEU A 133 -6.24 4.98 11.59
CA LEU A 133 -5.79 6.03 12.48
C LEU A 133 -6.27 7.39 11.96
N ALA A 134 -6.94 8.13 12.83
CA ALA A 134 -7.37 9.49 12.49
C ALA A 134 -6.14 10.38 12.28
N MET A 135 -6.19 11.19 11.23
CA MET A 135 -5.18 12.24 11.02
C MET A 135 -5.46 13.40 11.98
N PRO A 136 -4.46 13.87 12.73
CA PRO A 136 -4.64 15.07 13.55
C PRO A 136 -5.01 16.30 12.70
N ALA A 137 -5.71 17.24 13.30
CA ALA A 137 -6.02 18.50 12.64
C ALA A 137 -4.74 19.22 12.18
N VAL A 138 -4.78 19.79 10.98
CA VAL A 138 -3.61 20.45 10.38
C VAL A 138 -3.40 21.83 11.02
N PRO A 139 -2.34 22.05 11.80
CA PRO A 139 -2.06 23.37 12.37
C PRO A 139 -1.39 24.29 11.33
N PRO A 140 -1.36 25.60 11.56
CA PRO A 140 -0.60 26.52 10.72
C PRO A 140 0.91 26.20 10.73
N VAL A 141 1.54 26.34 9.58
CA VAL A 141 3.01 26.27 9.47
C VAL A 141 3.60 27.59 10.00
N THR A 142 4.41 27.53 11.05
CA THR A 142 5.12 28.70 11.59
C THR A 142 6.60 28.40 11.77
N PRO A 143 7.48 29.43 11.81
CA PRO A 143 8.90 29.22 12.10
C PRO A 143 9.13 28.50 13.44
N GLU A 144 8.30 28.78 14.44
CA GLU A 144 8.36 28.17 15.77
C GLU A 144 8.00 26.68 15.71
N ALA A 145 6.97 26.30 14.93
CA ALA A 145 6.59 24.91 14.69
C ALA A 145 7.75 24.13 14.05
N VAL A 146 8.37 24.70 13.01
CA VAL A 146 9.55 24.11 12.37
C VAL A 146 10.72 23.95 13.36
N ALA A 147 10.98 24.98 14.20
CA ALA A 147 12.03 24.91 15.21
C ALA A 147 11.74 23.85 16.30
N ARG A 148 10.46 23.68 16.69
CA ARG A 148 10.06 22.57 17.60
C ARG A 148 10.29 21.22 16.96
N GLY A 149 10.00 21.08 15.66
CA GLY A 149 10.20 19.83 14.93
C GLY A 149 11.64 19.32 14.98
N ALA A 150 12.63 20.20 14.95
CA ALA A 150 14.03 19.84 15.16
C ALA A 150 14.27 19.17 16.54
N ARG A 151 13.59 19.67 17.59
CA ARG A 151 13.68 19.07 18.93
C ARG A 151 12.96 17.73 19.01
N VAL A 152 11.81 17.61 18.33
CA VAL A 152 11.08 16.33 18.24
C VAL A 152 11.91 15.28 17.52
N TYR A 153 12.66 15.66 16.47
CA TYR A 153 13.58 14.76 15.77
C TYR A 153 14.64 14.17 16.70
N VAL A 154 15.16 14.97 17.62
CA VAL A 154 16.11 14.51 18.65
C VAL A 154 15.40 13.66 19.71
N LYS A 155 14.25 14.13 20.24
CA LYS A 155 13.42 13.43 21.24
C LYS A 155 13.03 12.02 20.77
N GLY A 156 12.65 11.90 19.50
CA GLY A 156 12.22 10.62 18.89
C GLY A 156 13.37 9.73 18.42
N GLU A 157 14.63 10.09 18.76
CA GLU A 157 15.83 9.33 18.38
C GLU A 157 15.96 9.05 16.88
N CYS A 158 15.35 9.88 16.05
CA CYS A 158 15.26 9.68 14.60
C CYS A 158 16.65 9.63 13.95
N ALA A 159 17.61 10.36 14.54
CA ALA A 159 18.97 10.46 14.04
C ALA A 159 19.74 9.11 14.10
N GLU A 160 19.35 8.18 14.95
CA GLU A 160 19.98 6.85 15.05
C GLU A 160 19.93 6.09 13.70
N CYS A 161 18.83 6.25 12.98
CA CYS A 161 18.65 5.66 11.67
C CYS A 161 18.84 6.67 10.54
N HIS A 162 18.22 7.88 10.69
CA HIS A 162 18.15 8.86 9.62
C HIS A 162 19.34 9.84 9.58
N GLY A 163 20.24 9.81 10.58
CA GLY A 163 21.38 10.73 10.69
C GLY A 163 20.98 12.11 11.22
N LYS A 164 21.96 12.86 11.75
CA LYS A 164 21.74 14.20 12.33
C LYS A 164 21.14 15.18 11.34
N GLU A 165 21.53 15.06 10.07
CA GLU A 165 21.06 15.90 8.97
C GLU A 165 19.93 15.26 8.17
N ALA A 166 19.33 14.16 8.67
CA ALA A 166 18.27 13.39 8.01
C ALA A 166 18.65 12.82 6.63
N ARG A 167 19.93 12.51 6.40
CA ARG A 167 20.45 11.99 5.12
C ARG A 167 20.39 10.48 4.98
N GLY A 168 19.82 9.76 5.96
CA GLY A 168 19.77 8.29 5.97
C GLY A 168 21.10 7.64 6.33
N ASP A 169 21.99 8.38 6.96
CA ASP A 169 23.37 8.02 7.31
C ASP A 169 23.59 7.87 8.82
N GLY A 170 22.53 7.58 9.57
CA GLY A 170 22.62 7.37 11.01
C GLY A 170 23.48 6.16 11.37
N PRO A 171 23.99 6.11 12.64
CA PRO A 171 24.88 5.05 13.09
C PRO A 171 24.35 3.63 12.82
N SER A 172 23.06 3.42 13.02
CA SER A 172 22.40 2.13 12.80
C SER A 172 22.05 1.85 11.33
N ALA A 173 22.14 2.84 10.43
CA ALA A 173 21.65 2.71 9.04
C ALA A 173 22.33 1.58 8.25
N LYS A 174 23.60 1.31 8.51
CA LYS A 174 24.41 0.29 7.82
C LYS A 174 23.95 -1.15 8.13
N ASP A 175 23.37 -1.35 9.32
CA ASP A 175 22.99 -2.66 9.83
C ASP A 175 21.53 -3.00 9.52
N LEU A 176 20.78 -2.05 8.92
CA LEU A 176 19.39 -2.24 8.58
C LEU A 176 19.22 -2.96 7.23
N SER A 177 18.31 -3.94 7.19
CA SER A 177 17.96 -4.66 5.95
C SER A 177 17.36 -3.74 4.88
N VAL A 178 16.72 -2.66 5.30
CA VAL A 178 16.21 -1.59 4.44
C VAL A 178 16.79 -0.28 4.94
N ARG A 179 17.69 0.31 4.15
CA ARG A 179 18.33 1.57 4.53
C ARG A 179 17.33 2.73 4.57
N PRO A 180 17.44 3.62 5.56
CA PRO A 180 16.68 4.85 5.59
C PRO A 180 16.97 5.69 4.34
N PRO A 181 15.94 6.34 3.75
CA PRO A 181 16.17 7.26 2.65
C PRO A 181 16.81 8.56 3.15
N ASP A 182 17.45 9.28 2.23
CA ASP A 182 17.83 10.68 2.42
C ASP A 182 16.54 11.54 2.43
N LEU A 183 16.19 12.07 3.61
CA LEU A 183 15.00 12.88 3.81
C LEU A 183 15.22 14.37 3.46
N THR A 184 16.41 14.73 3.00
CA THR A 184 16.67 16.06 2.43
C THR A 184 16.33 16.14 0.95
N ARG A 185 15.91 15.03 0.35
CA ARG A 185 15.56 14.92 -1.08
C ARG A 185 14.09 14.66 -1.28
N ARG A 186 13.51 15.31 -2.29
CA ARG A 186 12.15 15.06 -2.75
C ARG A 186 12.13 14.30 -4.09
N PRO A 187 11.04 13.67 -4.41
CA PRO A 187 9.82 13.45 -3.61
C PRO A 187 9.99 12.34 -2.58
N PHE A 188 9.29 12.46 -1.43
CA PHE A 188 9.25 11.36 -0.45
C PHE A 188 8.43 10.18 -0.99
N LYS A 189 8.85 8.96 -0.64
CA LYS A 189 8.14 7.73 -1.05
C LYS A 189 6.69 7.67 -0.53
N SER A 190 6.42 8.27 0.62
CA SER A 190 5.07 8.33 1.21
C SER A 190 4.13 9.29 0.50
N GLY A 191 4.67 10.28 -0.20
CA GLY A 191 3.92 11.33 -0.88
C GLY A 191 4.56 12.71 -0.70
N PRO A 192 4.04 13.74 -1.41
CA PRO A 192 4.68 15.04 -1.51
C PRO A 192 4.37 16.02 -0.37
N THR A 193 3.47 15.67 0.56
CA THR A 193 2.93 16.63 1.54
C THR A 193 3.36 16.32 2.97
N ALA A 194 3.34 17.33 3.85
CA ALA A 194 3.52 17.14 5.30
C ALA A 194 2.51 16.12 5.88
N SER A 195 1.27 16.12 5.38
CA SER A 195 0.26 15.11 5.77
C SER A 195 0.67 13.68 5.45
N ASP A 196 1.39 13.45 4.35
CA ASP A 196 1.92 12.12 4.01
C ASP A 196 3.05 11.71 4.95
N ILE A 197 3.85 12.68 5.44
CA ILE A 197 4.86 12.45 6.48
C ILE A 197 4.16 12.09 7.80
N VAL A 198 3.19 12.89 8.25
CA VAL A 198 2.42 12.61 9.49
C VAL A 198 1.77 11.24 9.43
N ARG A 199 1.14 10.87 8.31
CA ARG A 199 0.58 9.53 8.14
C ARG A 199 1.64 8.45 8.30
N THR A 200 2.84 8.65 7.74
CA THR A 200 3.95 7.70 7.87
C THR A 200 4.43 7.57 9.31
N LEU A 201 4.53 8.68 10.03
CA LEU A 201 4.87 8.68 11.46
C LEU A 201 3.80 7.95 12.29
N LEU A 202 2.53 8.22 12.05
CA LEU A 202 1.42 7.56 12.74
C LEU A 202 1.42 6.04 12.51
N THR A 203 1.62 5.59 11.28
CA THR A 203 1.43 4.17 10.93
C THR A 203 2.71 3.35 11.00
N GLY A 204 3.88 3.99 10.92
CA GLY A 204 5.13 3.30 10.63
C GLY A 204 5.15 2.70 9.23
N LEU A 205 6.19 1.96 8.91
CA LEU A 205 6.41 1.33 7.61
C LEU A 205 6.58 -0.18 7.77
N ASP A 206 5.49 -0.93 7.70
CA ASP A 206 5.52 -2.40 7.88
C ASP A 206 6.50 -3.11 6.95
N GLY A 207 7.26 -4.03 7.53
CA GLY A 207 8.33 -4.74 6.85
C GLY A 207 9.62 -3.92 6.72
N THR A 208 9.75 -2.86 7.51
CA THR A 208 10.98 -2.09 7.73
C THR A 208 11.16 -1.82 9.22
N PRO A 209 12.36 -1.40 9.65
CA PRO A 209 12.59 -0.99 11.04
C PRO A 209 11.90 0.32 11.47
N MET A 210 11.30 1.09 10.54
CA MET A 210 10.63 2.36 10.87
C MET A 210 9.35 2.11 11.69
N PRO A 211 9.33 2.43 13.00
CA PRO A 211 8.20 2.14 13.87
C PRO A 211 7.04 3.12 13.65
N SER A 212 5.90 2.78 14.25
CA SER A 212 4.79 3.72 14.43
C SER A 212 5.07 4.61 15.64
N TYR A 213 4.79 5.90 15.51
CA TYR A 213 4.83 6.89 16.59
C TYR A 213 3.43 7.23 17.13
N TYR A 214 2.42 6.45 16.73
CA TYR A 214 1.07 6.57 17.29
C TYR A 214 1.10 6.38 18.81
N GLN A 215 0.58 7.33 19.57
CA GLN A 215 0.62 7.37 21.05
C GLN A 215 2.05 7.46 21.65
N VAL A 216 3.05 7.77 20.86
CA VAL A 216 4.43 8.04 21.30
C VAL A 216 4.75 9.52 21.19
N LEU A 217 4.30 10.13 20.08
CA LEU A 217 4.37 11.58 19.87
C LEU A 217 2.95 12.15 19.95
N GLU A 218 2.86 13.35 20.52
CA GLU A 218 1.61 14.11 20.54
C GLU A 218 1.26 14.64 19.13
N ASP A 219 0.00 15.00 18.93
CA ASP A 219 -0.50 15.44 17.62
C ASP A 219 0.24 16.65 17.05
N ASP A 220 0.58 17.61 17.90
CA ASP A 220 1.37 18.78 17.52
C ASP A 220 2.83 18.43 17.22
N GLU A 221 3.43 17.50 17.98
CA GLU A 221 4.78 16.99 17.72
C GLU A 221 4.90 16.29 16.37
N LEU A 222 3.89 15.53 15.97
CA LEU A 222 3.85 14.88 14.67
C LEU A 222 3.87 15.92 13.53
N TRP A 223 3.10 17.00 13.67
CA TRP A 223 3.08 18.07 12.67
C TRP A 223 4.36 18.90 12.68
N ASP A 224 4.86 19.28 13.86
CA ASP A 224 6.11 20.02 14.00
C ASP A 224 7.28 19.27 13.34
N LEU A 225 7.39 17.95 13.59
CA LEU A 225 8.39 17.11 12.96
C LEU A 225 8.19 17.02 11.45
N ALA A 226 6.96 16.90 10.98
CA ALA A 226 6.67 16.85 9.55
C ALA A 226 7.05 18.17 8.86
N TYR A 227 6.76 19.30 9.45
CA TYR A 227 7.13 20.62 8.92
C TYR A 227 8.65 20.84 8.92
N TRP A 228 9.35 20.38 9.95
CA TRP A 228 10.80 20.42 9.97
C TRP A 228 11.40 19.56 8.85
N LEU A 229 10.97 18.33 8.69
CA LEU A 229 11.42 17.46 7.60
C LEU A 229 11.10 18.06 6.22
N ASP A 230 9.90 18.65 6.09
CA ASP A 230 9.49 19.32 4.87
C ASP A 230 10.38 20.51 4.53
N SER A 231 10.75 21.32 5.53
CA SER A 231 11.64 22.48 5.37
C SER A 231 13.08 22.10 5.00
N ARG A 232 13.53 20.91 5.36
CA ARG A 232 14.88 20.41 5.01
C ARG A 232 14.96 19.81 3.63
N ALA A 233 13.83 19.34 3.11
CA ALA A 233 13.79 18.73 1.80
C ALA A 233 13.90 19.80 0.71
N GLY A 234 15.02 19.82 0.02
CA GLY A 234 15.22 20.67 -1.16
C GLY A 234 14.20 20.41 -2.25
N LEU A 235 14.11 21.32 -3.21
CA LEU A 235 13.35 21.09 -4.45
C LEU A 235 13.89 19.82 -5.11
N PRO A 236 13.03 19.01 -5.78
CA PRO A 236 13.48 17.79 -6.43
C PRO A 236 14.56 18.13 -7.45
N GLU A 237 15.78 17.68 -7.21
CA GLU A 237 16.72 17.49 -8.29
C GLU A 237 16.13 16.40 -9.19
N THR A 238 15.59 16.79 -10.32
CA THR A 238 15.23 15.81 -11.37
C THR A 238 16.54 15.21 -11.86
N THR A 239 16.89 14.04 -11.33
CA THR A 239 18.03 13.29 -11.82
C THR A 239 17.76 12.83 -13.25
N ASP A 240 18.81 12.69 -14.07
CA ASP A 240 18.67 12.20 -15.45
C ASP A 240 18.03 10.80 -15.47
N ASP A 241 18.22 9.99 -14.43
CA ASP A 241 17.58 8.68 -14.26
C ASP A 241 16.06 8.78 -14.04
N GLU A 242 15.57 9.79 -13.31
CA GLU A 242 14.13 10.03 -13.17
C GLU A 242 13.52 10.51 -14.46
N ARG A 243 14.22 11.38 -15.21
CA ARG A 243 13.82 11.82 -16.55
C ARG A 243 13.77 10.65 -17.54
N ALA A 244 14.74 9.73 -17.49
CA ALA A 244 14.76 8.52 -18.30
C ALA A 244 13.62 7.57 -17.95
N GLY A 245 13.35 7.35 -16.64
CA GLY A 245 12.23 6.54 -16.17
C GLY A 245 10.88 7.06 -16.64
N TRP A 246 10.63 8.37 -16.55
CA TRP A 246 9.42 9.01 -17.05
C TRP A 246 9.30 8.92 -18.58
N HIS A 247 10.41 8.84 -19.31
CA HIS A 247 10.41 8.70 -20.76
C HIS A 247 9.96 7.30 -21.18
N VAL A 248 10.41 6.27 -20.48
CA VAL A 248 10.01 4.86 -20.68
C VAL A 248 8.51 4.69 -20.40
N VAL A 249 8.00 5.26 -19.31
CA VAL A 249 6.58 5.24 -18.96
C VAL A 249 5.73 5.90 -20.06
N ARG A 250 6.14 7.07 -20.55
CA ARG A 250 5.43 7.77 -21.65
C ARG A 250 5.45 6.98 -22.96
N MET A 251 6.53 6.28 -23.26
CA MET A 251 6.60 5.43 -24.47
C MET A 251 5.69 4.22 -24.37
N HIS A 252 5.60 3.61 -23.18
CA HIS A 252 4.69 2.49 -22.96
C HIS A 252 3.22 2.91 -23.07
N GLN A 253 2.84 4.03 -22.48
CA GLN A 253 1.49 4.60 -22.56
C GLN A 253 1.06 4.96 -23.99
N ARG A 254 2.00 5.27 -24.90
CA ARG A 254 1.70 5.54 -26.33
C ARG A 254 1.50 4.27 -27.16
N ARG A 255 2.00 3.11 -26.69
CA ARG A 255 1.84 1.82 -27.39
C ARG A 255 0.55 1.09 -27.07
N VAL A 256 -0.11 1.47 -25.97
CA VAL A 256 -1.33 0.82 -25.46
C VAL A 256 -2.61 1.59 -25.85
N ARG A 257 -2.46 2.72 -26.53
CA ARG A 257 -3.55 3.46 -27.20
C ARG A 257 -3.57 3.10 -28.69
#